data_2c0d29c40fcd86c41eb6930c4ca4ddd7
#
_entry.id   2c0d29c40fcd86c41eb6930c4ca4ddd7
#
_cell.length_a   1.000
_cell.length_b   1.000
_cell.length_c   1.000
_cell.angle_alpha   90.00
_cell.angle_beta   90.00
_cell.angle_gamma   90.00
#
_symmetry.space_group_name_H-M   'P 1'
#
loop_
_entity.id
_entity.type
_entity.pdbx_description
1 polymer ?
#
loop_
_entity_poly.entity_id
_entity_poly.type
_entity_poly.pdbx_seq_one_letter_code
_entity_poly.pdbx_strand_id
1 'polypeptide(L)'
;MFDKIKQMYELKRKADQLKKELESEVIDVEAGEVKVRINAAQKILKLDYPADIDPDKLKDAVNKSLDEAQKVAAKKMQGMMGGLGGLQDLLKG
;
A
#
# COMPACT_ATOMS: atom_id res chain seq x y z
N MET A 1 27.45 -21.01 4.56
CA MET A 1 26.66 -20.73 5.77
C MET A 1 26.49 -19.23 6.03
N PHE A 2 27.55 -18.48 5.96
CA PHE A 2 27.49 -17.02 6.17
C PHE A 2 26.69 -16.29 5.10
N ASP A 3 26.66 -16.81 3.88
CA ASP A 3 25.94 -16.19 2.77
C ASP A 3 24.42 -16.22 2.95
N LYS A 4 23.90 -17.30 3.55
CA LYS A 4 22.46 -17.41 3.82
C LYS A 4 22.00 -16.42 4.89
N ILE A 5 22.82 -16.21 5.92
CA ILE A 5 22.52 -15.24 6.98
C ILE A 5 22.55 -13.82 6.43
N LYS A 6 23.53 -13.51 5.57
CA LYS A 6 23.61 -12.22 4.89
C LYS A 6 22.41 -11.97 4.01
N GLN A 7 21.99 -12.98 3.22
CA GLN A 7 20.82 -12.87 2.35
C GLN A 7 19.54 -12.63 3.14
N MET A 8 19.36 -13.35 4.25
CA MET A 8 18.19 -13.16 5.12
C MET A 8 18.19 -11.77 5.75
N TYR A 9 19.33 -11.27 6.15
CA TYR A 9 19.48 -9.94 6.72
C TYR A 9 19.15 -8.86 5.69
N GLU A 10 19.64 -9.02 4.47
CA GLU A 10 19.34 -8.09 3.38
C GLU A 10 17.86 -8.09 2.99
N LEU A 11 17.23 -9.27 2.95
CA LEU A 11 15.79 -9.40 2.68
C LEU A 11 14.97 -8.69 3.74
N LYS A 12 15.32 -8.87 5.01
CA LYS A 12 14.65 -8.20 6.12
C LYS A 12 14.81 -6.69 6.01
N ARG A 13 16.00 -6.22 5.67
CA ARG A 13 16.30 -4.81 5.51
C ARG A 13 15.47 -4.19 4.39
N LYS A 14 15.36 -4.90 3.25
CA LYS A 14 14.53 -4.46 2.12
C LYS A 14 13.06 -4.45 2.48
N ALA A 15 12.59 -5.47 3.22
CA ALA A 15 11.21 -5.54 3.67
C ALA A 15 10.87 -4.39 4.63
N ASP A 16 11.76 -4.07 5.57
CA ASP A 16 11.58 -2.96 6.50
C ASP A 16 11.58 -1.62 5.76
N GLN A 17 12.43 -1.46 4.77
CA GLN A 17 12.49 -0.27 3.94
C GLN A 17 11.20 -0.09 3.14
N LEU A 18 10.72 -1.17 2.52
CA LEU A 18 9.45 -1.15 1.79
C LEU A 18 8.29 -0.78 2.71
N LYS A 19 8.26 -1.35 3.90
CA LYS A 19 7.23 -1.04 4.89
C LYS A 19 7.22 0.45 5.24
N LYS A 20 8.38 1.04 5.47
CA LYS A 20 8.50 2.48 5.76
C LYS A 20 8.04 3.33 4.58
N GLU A 21 8.39 2.95 3.36
CA GLU A 21 7.95 3.66 2.17
C GLU A 21 6.44 3.60 1.99
N LEU A 22 5.83 2.43 2.23
CA LEU A 22 4.38 2.27 2.18
C LEU A 22 3.69 3.10 3.24
N GLU A 23 4.22 3.14 4.44
CA GLU A 23 3.66 3.94 5.55
C GLU A 23 3.75 5.43 5.28
N SER A 24 4.77 5.89 4.57
CA SER A 24 4.97 7.30 4.24
C SER A 24 4.16 7.78 3.05
N GLU A 25 3.62 6.86 2.25
CA GLU A 25 2.81 7.20 1.08
C GLU A 25 1.37 7.44 1.50
N VAL A 26 0.98 8.71 1.57
CA VAL A 26 -0.35 9.13 2.04
C VAL A 26 -1.27 9.35 0.85
N ILE A 27 -2.48 8.81 0.94
CA ILE A 27 -3.49 8.86 -0.11
C ILE A 27 -4.77 9.46 0.47
N ASP A 28 -5.33 10.47 -0.18
CA ASP A 28 -6.61 11.05 0.18
C ASP A 28 -7.67 10.54 -0.79
N VAL A 29 -8.71 9.92 -0.24
CA VAL A 29 -9.83 9.38 -1.02
C VAL A 29 -11.12 10.08 -0.61
N GLU A 30 -11.87 10.53 -1.58
CA GLU A 30 -13.17 11.17 -1.38
C GLU A 30 -14.25 10.31 -2.03
N ALA A 31 -15.26 9.96 -1.25
CA ALA A 31 -16.41 9.19 -1.73
C ALA A 31 -17.67 9.83 -1.15
N GLY A 32 -18.37 10.63 -1.98
CA GLY A 32 -19.51 11.42 -1.53
C GLY A 32 -19.09 12.42 -0.46
N GLU A 33 -19.71 12.34 0.70
CA GLU A 33 -19.41 13.23 1.84
C GLU A 33 -18.32 12.68 2.76
N VAL A 34 -17.78 11.48 2.45
CA VAL A 34 -16.77 10.82 3.29
C VAL A 34 -15.39 11.10 2.72
N LYS A 35 -14.48 11.52 3.59
CA LYS A 35 -13.07 11.72 3.26
C LYS A 35 -12.24 10.76 4.08
N VAL A 36 -11.40 9.99 3.41
CA VAL A 36 -10.52 9.00 4.05
C VAL A 36 -9.08 9.33 3.71
N ARG A 37 -8.25 9.47 4.73
CA ARG A 37 -6.80 9.54 4.54
C ARG A 37 -6.22 8.20 4.96
N ILE A 38 -5.53 7.55 4.03
CA ILE A 38 -4.98 6.22 4.22
C ILE A 38 -3.54 6.21 3.70
N ASN A 39 -2.71 5.33 4.22
CA ASN A 39 -1.38 5.14 3.64
C ASN A 39 -1.34 3.85 2.80
N ALA A 40 -0.26 3.68 2.03
CA ALA A 40 -0.12 2.51 1.17
C ALA A 40 0.06 1.21 1.96
N ALA A 41 0.35 1.28 3.26
CA ALA A 41 0.37 0.13 4.16
C ALA A 41 -1.04 -0.26 4.63
N GLN A 42 -2.08 0.34 4.04
CA GLN A 42 -3.49 0.08 4.34
C GLN A 42 -3.91 0.48 5.76
N LYS A 43 -3.27 1.52 6.29
CA LYS A 43 -3.60 2.06 7.59
C LYS A 43 -4.40 3.35 7.41
N ILE A 44 -5.58 3.42 8.00
CA ILE A 44 -6.42 4.61 7.95
C ILE A 44 -5.87 5.62 8.95
N LEU A 45 -5.50 6.81 8.44
CA LEU A 45 -4.90 7.87 9.23
C LEU A 45 -5.92 8.88 9.71
N LYS A 46 -6.95 9.13 8.89
CA LYS A 46 -7.99 10.09 9.20
C LYS A 46 -9.28 9.70 8.50
N LEU A 47 -10.39 9.86 9.18
CA LEU A 47 -11.72 9.57 8.66
C LEU A 47 -12.63 10.75 8.98
N ASP A 48 -13.18 11.37 7.95
CA ASP A 48 -14.05 12.53 8.04
C ASP A 48 -15.38 12.21 7.41
N TYR A 49 -16.46 12.37 8.14
CA TYR A 49 -17.82 12.08 7.66
C TYR A 49 -18.85 12.85 8.47
N PRO A 50 -20.04 13.16 7.89
CA PRO A 50 -21.13 13.78 8.65
C PRO A 50 -21.65 12.87 9.75
N ALA A 51 -22.15 13.47 10.83
CA ALA A 51 -22.65 12.69 11.97
C ALA A 51 -23.83 11.78 11.61
N ASP A 52 -24.59 12.14 10.58
CA ASP A 52 -25.78 11.42 10.13
C ASP A 52 -25.49 10.49 8.94
N ILE A 53 -24.23 10.18 8.66
CA ILE A 53 -23.85 9.36 7.51
C ILE A 53 -24.46 7.96 7.62
N ASP A 54 -24.93 7.44 6.49
CA ASP A 54 -25.36 6.05 6.38
C ASP A 54 -24.15 5.14 6.56
N PRO A 55 -24.21 4.16 7.48
CA PRO A 55 -23.09 3.22 7.69
C PRO A 55 -22.64 2.49 6.44
N ASP A 56 -23.54 2.20 5.50
CA ASP A 56 -23.19 1.56 4.23
C ASP A 56 -22.32 2.46 3.37
N LYS A 57 -22.62 3.75 3.35
CA LYS A 57 -21.81 4.74 2.61
C LYS A 57 -20.42 4.88 3.23
N LEU A 58 -20.35 4.84 4.55
CA LEU A 58 -19.08 4.88 5.26
C LEU A 58 -18.24 3.64 4.94
N LYS A 59 -18.87 2.47 4.98
CA LYS A 59 -18.22 1.21 4.63
C LYS A 59 -17.67 1.23 3.20
N ASP A 60 -18.48 1.72 2.24
CA ASP A 60 -18.07 1.77 0.83
C ASP A 60 -16.88 2.72 0.63
N ALA A 61 -16.87 3.85 1.32
CA ALA A 61 -15.77 4.81 1.26
C ALA A 61 -14.47 4.21 1.81
N VAL A 62 -14.56 3.50 2.94
CA VAL A 62 -13.40 2.82 3.55
C VAL A 62 -12.87 1.75 2.60
N ASN A 63 -13.75 0.93 2.02
CA ASN A 63 -13.35 -0.12 1.08
C ASN A 63 -12.69 0.49 -0.17
N LYS A 64 -13.24 1.59 -0.69
CA LYS A 64 -12.62 2.31 -1.81
C LYS A 64 -11.22 2.79 -1.47
N SER A 65 -11.02 3.30 -0.26
CA SER A 65 -9.71 3.77 0.19
C SER A 65 -8.71 2.62 0.30
N LEU A 66 -9.15 1.45 0.77
CA LEU A 66 -8.32 0.25 0.83
C LEU A 66 -7.90 -0.20 -0.57
N ASP A 67 -8.82 -0.18 -1.54
CA ASP A 67 -8.52 -0.53 -2.93
C ASP A 67 -7.48 0.43 -3.53
N GLU A 68 -7.62 1.72 -3.28
CA GLU A 68 -6.65 2.72 -3.76
C GLU A 68 -5.29 2.52 -3.11
N ALA A 69 -5.26 2.21 -1.81
CA ALA A 69 -4.02 1.92 -1.09
C ALA A 69 -3.32 0.69 -1.68
N GLN A 70 -4.07 -0.34 -2.02
CA GLN A 70 -3.53 -1.55 -2.64
C GLN A 70 -2.92 -1.25 -4.01
N LYS A 71 -3.56 -0.40 -4.82
CA LYS A 71 -3.03 0.01 -6.12
C LYS A 71 -1.70 0.75 -5.99
N VAL A 72 -1.63 1.67 -5.03
CA VAL A 72 -0.40 2.43 -4.77
C VAL A 72 0.70 1.51 -4.27
N ALA A 73 0.36 0.60 -3.35
CA ALA A 73 1.32 -0.38 -2.83
C ALA A 73 1.87 -1.27 -3.96
N ALA A 74 0.99 -1.74 -4.86
CA ALA A 74 1.40 -2.56 -5.99
C ALA A 74 2.36 -1.81 -6.92
N LYS A 75 2.08 -0.54 -7.20
CA LYS A 75 2.96 0.31 -8.02
C LYS A 75 4.32 0.51 -7.36
N LYS A 76 4.34 0.74 -6.06
CA LYS A 76 5.59 0.89 -5.31
C LYS A 76 6.42 -0.40 -5.34
N MET A 77 5.76 -1.52 -5.14
CA MET A 77 6.41 -2.83 -5.20
C MET A 77 6.98 -3.10 -6.59
N GLN A 78 6.24 -2.77 -7.65
CA GLN A 78 6.72 -2.88 -9.03
C GLN A 78 7.91 -1.98 -9.27
N GLY A 79 7.90 -0.75 -8.74
CA GLY A 79 9.03 0.18 -8.85
C GLY A 79 10.28 -0.34 -8.18
N MET A 80 10.14 -0.93 -7.01
CA MET A 80 11.28 -1.55 -6.28
C MET A 80 11.78 -2.82 -6.97
N MET A 81 10.88 -3.58 -7.57
CA MET A 81 11.21 -4.78 -8.33
C MET A 81 11.54 -4.47 -9.80
N GLY A 82 11.36 -3.23 -10.23
CA GLY A 82 11.60 -2.80 -11.60
C GLY A 82 13.05 -2.88 -12.03
N GLY A 83 13.99 -2.91 -11.09
CA GLY A 83 15.37 -3.24 -11.34
C GLY A 83 15.59 -4.71 -11.65
N LEU A 84 14.55 -5.53 -11.50
CA LEU A 84 14.56 -6.96 -11.82
C LEU A 84 13.72 -7.19 -13.08
N GLY A 85 14.15 -6.61 -14.21
CA GLY A 85 13.49 -6.81 -15.49
C GLY A 85 13.24 -8.27 -15.84
N GLY A 86 13.95 -9.18 -15.19
CA GLY A 86 13.77 -10.60 -15.35
C GLY A 86 12.44 -11.15 -14.88
N LEU A 87 11.75 -10.48 -13.95
CA LEU A 87 10.43 -10.93 -13.48
C LEU A 87 9.33 -10.70 -14.51
N GLN A 88 9.40 -9.57 -15.22
CA GLN A 88 8.46 -9.30 -16.29
C GLN A 88 8.65 -10.26 -17.47
N ASP A 89 9.90 -10.61 -17.77
CA ASP A 89 10.21 -11.58 -18.82
C ASP A 89 9.71 -12.97 -18.45
N LEU A 90 9.77 -13.34 -17.18
CA LEU A 90 9.23 -14.62 -16.69
C LEU A 90 7.70 -14.68 -16.79
N LEU A 91 7.04 -13.55 -16.60
CA LEU A 91 5.58 -13.47 -16.69
C LEU A 91 5.10 -13.42 -18.16
N LYS A 92 5.94 -12.98 -19.06
CA LYS A 92 5.64 -12.91 -20.50
C LYS A 92 6.01 -14.19 -21.26
N GLY A 93 6.83 -15.00 -20.65
CA GLY A 93 7.30 -16.22 -21.26
C GLY A 93 6.37 -17.37 -21.04
#